data_5d384ec9828df482ffb0fcb127a162d9
#
_entry.id   5d384ec9828df482ffb0fcb127a162d9
#
_cell.length_a   1.000
_cell.length_b   1.000
_cell.length_c   1.000
_cell.angle_alpha   90.00
_cell.angle_beta   90.00
_cell.angle_gamma   90.00
#
_symmetry.space_group_name_H-M   'P 1'
#
loop_
_entity.id
_entity.type
_entity.pdbx_description
1 polymer ?
#
loop_
_entity_poly.entity_id
_entity_poly.type
_entity_poly.pdbx_seq_one_letter_code
_entity_poly.pdbx_strand_id
1 'polypeptide(L)'
;MRAYLFAHVDKLNRWLAPLAPLANAVLRSAPSRWLMERVAGIDSRRRMPALTRQRFSAWFRRRQAMASRPTRGTVVFYNDTFTEYNEPEIGRAAVALLEASGYEVHLPERRSCCGRPMISKGFLAGARRRAEENVAQMMQYVERGWPVVGVEPSCLLTFRDDYLDLVEDVDRAKRVAANVYLLDEFLVHHLDEGGPGIEFTKLAKRVLFHGHCHQKALAGTHTTMRLLQQPAGYEVTEIASGCCGMAGSFGYEQEHYD
;
A
#
# COMPACT_ATOMS: atom_id res chain seq x y z
N MET A 1 -23.21 9.36 5.74
CA MET A 1 -22.28 10.17 4.93
C MET A 1 -20.81 9.80 5.18
N ARG A 2 -20.32 9.80 6.42
CA ARG A 2 -18.93 9.45 6.80
C ARG A 2 -18.47 8.12 6.19
N ALA A 3 -19.22 7.03 6.39
CA ALA A 3 -18.89 5.72 5.85
C ALA A 3 -18.71 5.74 4.31
N TYR A 4 -19.54 6.49 3.60
CA TYR A 4 -19.45 6.62 2.15
C TYR A 4 -18.17 7.36 1.72
N LEU A 5 -17.79 8.43 2.42
CA LEU A 5 -16.57 9.19 2.12
C LEU A 5 -15.31 8.29 2.28
N PHE A 6 -15.21 7.58 3.39
CA PHE A 6 -14.08 6.68 3.63
C PHE A 6 -14.07 5.48 2.68
N ALA A 7 -15.24 4.88 2.39
CA ALA A 7 -15.34 3.77 1.45
C ALA A 7 -14.86 4.15 0.03
N HIS A 8 -14.94 5.44 -0.34
CA HIS A 8 -14.60 5.95 -1.67
C HIS A 8 -13.39 6.89 -1.66
N VAL A 9 -12.48 6.73 -0.70
CA VAL A 9 -11.29 7.58 -0.56
C VAL A 9 -10.43 7.61 -1.83
N ASP A 10 -10.35 6.51 -2.57
CA ASP A 10 -9.63 6.45 -3.84
C ASP A 10 -10.21 7.41 -4.89
N LYS A 11 -11.54 7.47 -4.99
CA LYS A 11 -12.23 8.40 -5.91
C LYS A 11 -12.02 9.84 -5.47
N LEU A 12 -12.16 10.12 -4.17
CA LEU A 12 -11.93 11.45 -3.62
C LEU A 12 -10.50 11.93 -3.88
N ASN A 13 -9.50 11.10 -3.58
CA ASN A 13 -8.10 11.42 -3.84
C ASN A 13 -7.85 11.66 -5.34
N ARG A 14 -8.41 10.81 -6.21
CA ARG A 14 -8.30 10.98 -7.67
C ARG A 14 -8.84 12.33 -8.15
N TRP A 15 -9.99 12.76 -7.62
CA TRP A 15 -10.62 14.02 -8.00
C TRP A 15 -9.90 15.24 -7.44
N LEU A 16 -9.39 15.15 -6.22
CA LEU A 16 -8.73 16.24 -5.52
C LEU A 16 -7.23 16.39 -5.87
N ALA A 17 -6.58 15.32 -6.30
CA ALA A 17 -5.13 15.33 -6.59
C ALA A 17 -4.69 16.41 -7.60
N PRO A 18 -5.43 16.72 -8.69
CA PRO A 18 -5.05 17.82 -9.57
C PRO A 18 -5.00 19.18 -8.87
N LEU A 19 -5.79 19.37 -7.84
CA LEU A 19 -5.90 20.58 -7.02
C LEU A 19 -5.24 20.42 -5.65
N ALA A 20 -4.26 19.51 -5.51
CA ALA A 20 -3.66 19.14 -4.23
C ALA A 20 -3.24 20.33 -3.33
N PRO A 21 -2.59 21.40 -3.83
CA PRO A 21 -2.23 22.54 -2.96
C PRO A 21 -3.46 23.21 -2.33
N LEU A 22 -4.49 23.44 -3.11
CA LEU A 22 -5.73 24.07 -2.64
C LEU A 22 -6.50 23.10 -1.72
N ALA A 23 -6.65 21.84 -2.12
CA ALA A 23 -7.30 20.82 -1.31
C ALA A 23 -6.61 20.66 0.05
N ASN A 24 -5.28 20.61 0.09
CA ASN A 24 -4.51 20.53 1.33
C ASN A 24 -4.69 21.79 2.21
N ALA A 25 -4.73 22.98 1.62
CA ALA A 25 -4.98 24.22 2.36
C ALA A 25 -6.38 24.21 3.01
N VAL A 26 -7.39 23.79 2.26
CA VAL A 26 -8.76 23.64 2.77
C VAL A 26 -8.83 22.60 3.87
N LEU A 27 -8.31 21.38 3.65
CA LEU A 27 -8.35 20.29 4.64
C LEU A 27 -7.60 20.60 5.95
N ARG A 28 -6.61 21.49 5.90
CA ARG A 28 -5.85 21.95 7.08
C ARG A 28 -6.50 23.13 7.80
N SER A 29 -7.41 23.85 7.17
CA SER A 29 -8.06 25.03 7.73
C SER A 29 -8.96 24.68 8.91
N ALA A 30 -9.00 25.52 9.94
CA ALA A 30 -9.86 25.32 11.11
C ALA A 30 -11.36 25.30 10.76
N PRO A 31 -11.88 26.19 9.87
CA PRO A 31 -13.28 26.11 9.45
C PRO A 31 -13.66 24.81 8.76
N SER A 32 -12.79 24.29 7.89
CA SER A 32 -13.05 23.01 7.20
C SER A 32 -13.05 21.84 8.17
N ARG A 33 -12.11 21.79 9.11
CA ARG A 33 -12.07 20.75 10.13
C ARG A 33 -13.29 20.78 11.04
N TRP A 34 -13.70 21.94 11.49
CA TRP A 34 -14.94 22.14 12.24
C TRP A 34 -16.16 21.67 11.46
N LEU A 35 -16.24 22.00 10.16
CA LEU A 35 -17.35 21.57 9.31
C LEU A 35 -17.36 20.04 9.13
N MET A 36 -16.19 19.41 8.91
CA MET A 36 -16.07 17.95 8.81
C MET A 36 -16.51 17.25 10.08
N GLU A 37 -16.19 17.81 11.24
CA GLU A 37 -16.64 17.29 12.54
C GLU A 37 -18.16 17.37 12.67
N ARG A 38 -18.77 18.55 12.41
CA ARG A 38 -20.22 18.77 12.53
C ARG A 38 -21.05 17.95 11.55
N VAL A 39 -20.57 17.80 10.30
CA VAL A 39 -21.35 17.22 9.20
C VAL A 39 -21.02 15.74 9.00
N ALA A 40 -19.78 15.34 9.20
CA ALA A 40 -19.32 14.00 8.94
C ALA A 40 -18.87 13.23 10.21
N GLY A 41 -18.84 13.88 11.38
CA GLY A 41 -18.35 13.25 12.62
C GLY A 41 -16.88 12.83 12.56
N ILE A 42 -16.07 13.56 11.78
CA ILE A 42 -14.62 13.36 11.69
C ILE A 42 -13.97 14.31 12.68
N ASP A 43 -13.24 13.77 13.65
CA ASP A 43 -12.63 14.57 14.71
C ASP A 43 -11.70 15.66 14.15
N SER A 44 -11.92 16.90 14.57
CA SER A 44 -11.19 18.07 14.08
C SER A 44 -9.71 18.10 14.51
N ARG A 45 -9.33 17.33 15.52
CA ARG A 45 -7.94 17.15 16.00
C ARG A 45 -7.15 16.22 15.07
N ARG A 46 -7.82 15.32 14.33
CA ARG A 46 -7.18 14.42 13.36
C ARG A 46 -6.91 15.14 12.04
N ARG A 47 -5.69 15.01 11.55
CA ARG A 47 -5.30 15.56 10.25
C ARG A 47 -5.54 14.53 9.16
N MET A 48 -6.24 14.92 8.12
CA MET A 48 -6.38 14.08 6.92
C MET A 48 -5.03 13.96 6.20
N PRO A 49 -4.72 12.80 5.60
CA PRO A 49 -3.50 12.64 4.79
C PRO A 49 -3.42 13.69 3.69
N ALA A 50 -2.26 14.30 3.54
CA ALA A 50 -2.04 15.31 2.52
C ALA A 50 -2.00 14.67 1.13
N LEU A 51 -2.54 15.36 0.13
CA LEU A 51 -2.46 14.94 -1.27
C LEU A 51 -1.15 15.43 -1.89
N THR A 52 -0.54 14.57 -2.70
CA THR A 52 0.67 14.95 -3.46
C THR A 52 0.31 15.70 -4.73
N ARG A 53 1.17 16.66 -5.14
CA ARG A 53 1.07 17.32 -6.45
C ARG A 53 1.44 16.38 -7.60
N GLN A 54 2.41 15.51 -7.37
CA GLN A 54 2.90 14.57 -8.38
C GLN A 54 2.55 13.15 -7.98
N ARG A 55 1.51 12.60 -8.61
CA ARG A 55 1.10 11.21 -8.41
C ARG A 55 2.24 10.25 -8.74
N PHE A 56 2.30 9.15 -8.00
CA PHE A 56 3.33 8.12 -8.21
C PHE A 56 3.37 7.59 -9.65
N SER A 57 2.22 7.26 -10.23
CA SER A 57 2.14 6.77 -11.61
C SER A 57 2.63 7.78 -12.65
N ALA A 58 2.42 9.08 -12.40
CA ALA A 58 2.92 10.14 -13.29
C ALA A 58 4.45 10.28 -13.20
N TRP A 59 5.01 10.15 -12.00
CA TRP A 59 6.46 10.06 -11.82
C TRP A 59 7.02 8.82 -12.51
N PHE A 60 6.42 7.65 -12.26
CA PHE A 60 6.88 6.37 -12.82
C PHE A 60 6.97 6.40 -14.35
N ARG A 61 5.97 6.94 -15.03
CA ARG A 61 5.97 7.06 -16.51
C ARG A 61 7.02 8.02 -17.06
N ARG A 62 7.46 9.02 -16.27
CA ARG A 62 8.44 10.03 -16.69
C ARG A 62 9.86 9.68 -16.30
N ARG A 63 10.05 8.74 -15.37
CA ARG A 63 11.38 8.35 -14.94
C ARG A 63 12.10 7.58 -16.04
N GLN A 64 13.41 7.71 -16.08
CA GLN A 64 14.26 6.76 -16.78
C GLN A 64 14.44 5.54 -15.88
N ALA A 65 14.27 4.33 -16.40
CA ALA A 65 14.63 3.11 -15.67
C ALA A 65 16.12 3.17 -15.32
N MET A 66 16.51 2.67 -14.17
CA MET A 66 17.92 2.54 -13.83
C MET A 66 18.58 1.69 -14.91
N ALA A 67 19.78 2.14 -15.36
CA ALA A 67 20.45 1.61 -16.57
C ALA A 67 20.96 0.16 -16.44
N SER A 68 20.77 -0.51 -15.33
CA SER A 68 21.07 -1.93 -15.18
C SER A 68 20.04 -2.76 -15.94
N ARG A 69 20.49 -3.60 -16.86
CA ARG A 69 19.63 -4.57 -17.52
C ARG A 69 19.02 -5.49 -16.44
N PRO A 70 17.70 -5.68 -16.43
CA PRO A 70 17.08 -6.63 -15.50
C PRO A 70 17.66 -8.02 -15.75
N THR A 71 18.16 -8.66 -14.72
CA THR A 71 18.83 -9.96 -14.81
C THR A 71 18.00 -11.09 -14.22
N ARG A 72 16.93 -10.75 -13.48
CA ARG A 72 16.15 -11.70 -12.69
C ARG A 72 14.68 -11.82 -13.09
N GLY A 73 14.21 -10.98 -13.95
CA GLY A 73 12.83 -11.02 -14.43
C GLY A 73 12.05 -9.73 -14.15
N THR A 74 10.74 -9.85 -14.24
CA THR A 74 9.82 -8.71 -14.18
C THR A 74 8.87 -8.87 -13.00
N VAL A 75 8.58 -7.77 -12.31
CA VAL A 75 7.58 -7.69 -11.24
C VAL A 75 6.55 -6.60 -11.54
N VAL A 76 5.33 -6.79 -11.06
CA VAL A 76 4.28 -5.78 -11.12
C VAL A 76 4.18 -5.09 -9.77
N PHE A 77 4.45 -3.80 -9.72
CA PHE A 77 4.30 -3.02 -8.50
C PHE A 77 2.86 -2.50 -8.38
N TYR A 78 2.12 -3.05 -7.42
CA TYR A 78 0.76 -2.61 -7.12
C TYR A 78 0.79 -1.29 -6.34
N ASN A 79 0.61 -0.18 -7.04
CA ASN A 79 0.57 1.15 -6.46
C ASN A 79 -0.81 1.42 -5.81
N ASP A 80 -0.90 1.16 -4.53
CA ASP A 80 -2.10 1.41 -3.73
C ASP A 80 -2.52 2.89 -3.72
N THR A 81 -3.65 3.20 -3.05
CA THR A 81 -4.21 4.56 -3.05
C THR A 81 -3.30 5.56 -2.33
N PHE A 82 -2.63 5.15 -1.25
CA PHE A 82 -1.77 6.05 -0.49
C PHE A 82 -0.46 6.30 -1.22
N THR A 83 0.16 5.28 -1.76
CA THR A 83 1.33 5.40 -2.65
C THR A 83 1.03 6.29 -3.86
N GLU A 84 -0.15 6.15 -4.46
CA GLU A 84 -0.50 6.93 -5.67
C GLU A 84 -0.71 8.41 -5.37
N TYR A 85 -1.38 8.76 -4.27
CA TYR A 85 -1.91 10.10 -4.07
C TYR A 85 -1.38 10.85 -2.85
N ASN A 86 -0.78 10.17 -1.88
CA ASN A 86 -0.39 10.76 -0.61
C ASN A 86 1.12 10.68 -0.36
N GLU A 87 1.72 9.50 -0.52
CA GLU A 87 3.11 9.21 -0.15
C GLU A 87 3.88 8.53 -1.30
N PRO A 88 4.03 9.19 -2.47
CA PRO A 88 4.67 8.60 -3.64
C PRO A 88 6.16 8.27 -3.43
N GLU A 89 6.81 8.88 -2.46
CA GLU A 89 8.20 8.60 -2.08
C GLU A 89 8.40 7.18 -1.58
N ILE A 90 7.40 6.59 -0.90
CA ILE A 90 7.45 5.18 -0.47
C ILE A 90 7.49 4.27 -1.71
N GLY A 91 6.61 4.51 -2.68
CA GLY A 91 6.62 3.76 -3.93
C GLY A 91 7.90 3.95 -4.74
N ARG A 92 8.49 5.17 -4.73
CA ARG A 92 9.77 5.44 -5.39
C ARG A 92 10.90 4.64 -4.76
N ALA A 93 10.96 4.58 -3.43
CA ALA A 93 11.95 3.79 -2.71
C ALA A 93 11.78 2.29 -2.98
N ALA A 94 10.54 1.79 -2.99
CA ALA A 94 10.24 0.40 -3.30
C ALA A 94 10.69 0.02 -4.72
N VAL A 95 10.40 0.85 -5.72
CA VAL A 95 10.86 0.65 -7.09
C VAL A 95 12.38 0.63 -7.17
N ALA A 96 13.06 1.56 -6.50
CA ALA A 96 14.52 1.61 -6.48
C ALA A 96 15.13 0.34 -5.87
N LEU A 97 14.54 -0.20 -4.79
CA LEU A 97 14.97 -1.46 -4.17
C LEU A 97 14.77 -2.66 -5.10
N LEU A 98 13.62 -2.75 -5.76
CA LEU A 98 13.33 -3.82 -6.71
C LEU A 98 14.28 -3.79 -7.90
N GLU A 99 14.56 -2.60 -8.47
CA GLU A 99 15.51 -2.43 -9.56
C GLU A 99 16.96 -2.71 -9.12
N ALA A 100 17.36 -2.29 -7.92
CA ALA A 100 18.66 -2.63 -7.34
C ALA A 100 18.83 -4.14 -7.11
N SER A 101 17.71 -4.85 -6.89
CA SER A 101 17.66 -6.31 -6.78
C SER A 101 17.67 -7.03 -8.14
N GLY A 102 17.74 -6.30 -9.26
CA GLY A 102 17.81 -6.84 -10.62
C GLY A 102 16.47 -7.10 -11.29
N TYR A 103 15.37 -6.56 -10.79
CA TYR A 103 14.04 -6.73 -11.40
C TYR A 103 13.65 -5.56 -12.29
N GLU A 104 12.97 -5.87 -13.39
CA GLU A 104 12.22 -4.88 -14.15
C GLU A 104 10.88 -4.63 -13.45
N VAL A 105 10.54 -3.36 -13.21
CA VAL A 105 9.30 -2.99 -12.52
C VAL A 105 8.28 -2.46 -13.51
N HIS A 106 7.10 -3.07 -13.51
CA HIS A 106 5.93 -2.61 -14.25
C HIS A 106 4.84 -2.12 -13.31
N LEU A 107 4.00 -1.19 -13.79
CA LEU A 107 2.76 -0.83 -13.12
C LEU A 107 1.58 -1.51 -13.80
N PRO A 108 0.50 -1.81 -13.06
CA PRO A 108 -0.74 -2.26 -13.68
C PRO A 108 -1.24 -1.24 -14.71
N GLU A 109 -1.73 -1.71 -15.87
CA GLU A 109 -2.27 -0.85 -16.93
C GLU A 109 -3.40 0.04 -16.43
N ARG A 110 -4.26 -0.53 -15.58
CA ARG A 110 -5.36 0.18 -14.93
C ARG A 110 -5.22 0.05 -13.43
N ARG A 111 -5.10 1.17 -12.75
CA ARG A 111 -5.10 1.19 -11.29
C ARG A 111 -6.52 1.10 -10.76
N SER A 112 -6.79 0.12 -9.92
CA SER A 112 -8.00 0.02 -9.13
C SER A 112 -7.65 -0.02 -7.64
N CYS A 113 -8.48 0.59 -6.78
CA CYS A 113 -8.34 0.45 -5.34
C CYS A 113 -8.59 -1.01 -4.92
N CYS A 114 -7.89 -1.49 -3.91
CA CYS A 114 -8.11 -2.85 -3.38
C CYS A 114 -9.52 -3.09 -2.83
N GLY A 115 -10.29 -2.04 -2.54
CA GLY A 115 -11.63 -2.17 -1.98
C GLY A 115 -11.68 -2.36 -0.46
N ARG A 116 -10.56 -2.46 0.23
CA ARG A 116 -10.50 -2.62 1.69
C ARG A 116 -11.33 -1.58 2.46
N PRO A 117 -11.32 -0.29 2.10
CA PRO A 117 -12.18 0.70 2.75
C PRO A 117 -13.68 0.42 2.56
N MET A 118 -14.07 -0.17 1.42
CA MET A 118 -15.46 -0.57 1.17
C MET A 118 -15.87 -1.76 2.05
N ILE A 119 -14.98 -2.76 2.18
CA ILE A 119 -15.17 -3.91 3.08
C ILE A 119 -15.39 -3.41 4.50
N SER A 120 -14.48 -2.58 5.01
CA SER A 120 -14.53 -2.04 6.38
C SER A 120 -15.79 -1.24 6.69
N LYS A 121 -16.45 -0.68 5.69
CA LYS A 121 -17.66 0.13 5.83
C LYS A 121 -18.94 -0.58 5.36
N GLY A 122 -18.88 -1.89 5.04
CA GLY A 122 -20.03 -2.70 4.68
C GLY A 122 -20.56 -2.49 3.25
N PHE A 123 -19.79 -1.83 2.36
CA PHE A 123 -20.14 -1.66 0.94
C PHE A 123 -19.73 -2.87 0.11
N LEU A 124 -20.18 -4.07 0.50
CA LEU A 124 -19.69 -5.34 -0.03
C LEU A 124 -19.92 -5.51 -1.53
N ALA A 125 -21.03 -5.05 -2.08
CA ALA A 125 -21.27 -5.09 -3.54
C ALA A 125 -20.23 -4.25 -4.32
N GLY A 126 -19.80 -3.12 -3.76
CA GLY A 126 -18.73 -2.31 -4.32
C GLY A 126 -17.36 -2.97 -4.19
N ALA A 127 -17.10 -3.58 -3.04
CA ALA A 127 -15.87 -4.33 -2.78
C ALA A 127 -15.73 -5.53 -3.70
N ARG A 128 -16.81 -6.31 -3.91
CA ARG A 128 -16.84 -7.45 -4.84
C ARG A 128 -16.44 -7.02 -6.25
N ARG A 129 -17.06 -5.96 -6.79
CA ARG A 129 -16.68 -5.44 -8.12
C ARG A 129 -15.20 -5.08 -8.22
N ARG A 130 -14.63 -4.47 -7.14
CA ARG A 130 -13.20 -4.16 -7.10
C ARG A 130 -12.33 -5.42 -7.05
N ALA A 131 -12.75 -6.42 -6.29
CA ALA A 131 -12.07 -7.71 -6.21
C ALA A 131 -12.03 -8.39 -7.58
N GLU A 132 -13.17 -8.50 -8.26
CA GLU A 132 -13.27 -9.06 -9.62
C GLU A 132 -12.37 -8.31 -10.63
N GLU A 133 -12.45 -6.97 -10.65
CA GLU A 133 -11.62 -6.14 -11.53
C GLU A 133 -10.11 -6.37 -11.26
N ASN A 134 -9.70 -6.40 -9.99
CA ASN A 134 -8.31 -6.58 -9.61
C ASN A 134 -7.81 -8.00 -9.88
N VAL A 135 -8.59 -9.02 -9.56
CA VAL A 135 -8.24 -10.43 -9.85
C VAL A 135 -8.09 -10.62 -11.37
N ALA A 136 -9.04 -10.09 -12.16
CA ALA A 136 -8.97 -10.19 -13.61
C ALA A 136 -7.73 -9.50 -14.19
N GLN A 137 -7.36 -8.35 -13.64
CA GLN A 137 -6.19 -7.60 -14.08
C GLN A 137 -4.88 -8.25 -13.63
N MET A 138 -4.76 -8.64 -12.36
CA MET A 138 -3.51 -9.23 -11.85
C MET A 138 -3.24 -10.59 -12.47
N MET A 139 -4.28 -11.36 -12.78
CA MET A 139 -4.14 -12.65 -13.43
C MET A 139 -3.36 -12.60 -14.74
N GLN A 140 -3.52 -11.52 -15.53
CA GLN A 140 -2.78 -11.34 -16.79
C GLN A 140 -1.25 -11.27 -16.58
N TYR A 141 -0.80 -10.79 -15.43
CA TYR A 141 0.61 -10.72 -15.07
C TYR A 141 1.08 -12.04 -14.45
N VAL A 142 0.26 -12.63 -13.59
CA VAL A 142 0.55 -13.94 -12.97
C VAL A 142 0.72 -15.03 -14.02
N GLU A 143 -0.09 -15.04 -15.10
CA GLU A 143 0.04 -15.95 -16.24
C GLU A 143 1.35 -15.78 -17.02
N ARG A 144 1.98 -14.61 -16.93
CA ARG A 144 3.31 -14.34 -17.49
C ARG A 144 4.45 -14.71 -16.52
N GLY A 145 4.13 -15.20 -15.33
CA GLY A 145 5.10 -15.46 -14.27
C GLY A 145 5.60 -14.19 -13.57
N TRP A 146 4.85 -13.09 -13.64
CA TRP A 146 5.23 -11.82 -13.00
C TRP A 146 4.55 -11.70 -11.63
N PRO A 147 5.31 -11.77 -10.54
CA PRO A 147 4.75 -11.57 -9.21
C PRO A 147 4.27 -10.14 -9.01
N VAL A 148 3.24 -10.00 -8.19
CA VAL A 148 2.66 -8.71 -7.80
C VAL A 148 3.23 -8.32 -6.46
N VAL A 149 3.89 -7.18 -6.39
CA VAL A 149 4.57 -6.69 -5.19
C VAL A 149 4.01 -5.32 -4.79
N GLY A 150 3.87 -5.05 -3.51
CA GLY A 150 3.44 -3.74 -3.03
C GLY A 150 3.86 -3.46 -1.60
N VAL A 151 3.53 -2.27 -1.11
CA VAL A 151 4.04 -1.75 0.17
C VAL A 151 2.97 -1.59 1.25
N GLU A 152 1.67 -1.60 0.87
CA GLU A 152 0.58 -1.40 1.82
C GLU A 152 -0.02 -2.74 2.25
N PRO A 153 0.23 -3.20 3.50
CA PRO A 153 -0.23 -4.52 3.95
C PRO A 153 -1.75 -4.70 3.85
N SER A 154 -2.53 -3.66 4.18
CA SER A 154 -3.99 -3.74 4.07
C SER A 154 -4.46 -4.02 2.65
N CYS A 155 -3.74 -3.50 1.65
CA CYS A 155 -4.11 -3.69 0.24
C CYS A 155 -3.68 -5.06 -0.29
N LEU A 156 -2.42 -5.44 -0.06
CA LEU A 156 -1.87 -6.69 -0.58
C LEU A 156 -2.51 -7.91 0.10
N LEU A 157 -2.70 -7.85 1.40
CA LEU A 157 -3.30 -8.95 2.15
C LEU A 157 -4.81 -9.08 1.88
N THR A 158 -5.50 -8.03 1.44
CA THR A 158 -6.87 -8.13 0.93
C THR A 158 -6.96 -9.08 -0.29
N PHE A 159 -5.94 -9.12 -1.18
CA PHE A 159 -5.90 -10.11 -2.27
C PHE A 159 -5.73 -11.55 -1.75
N ARG A 160 -5.02 -11.72 -0.63
CA ARG A 160 -4.68 -13.05 -0.08
C ARG A 160 -5.75 -13.61 0.84
N ASP A 161 -6.64 -12.77 1.35
CA ASP A 161 -7.66 -13.09 2.34
C ASP A 161 -9.06 -12.70 1.85
N ASP A 162 -9.48 -11.45 2.01
CA ASP A 162 -10.86 -11.01 1.76
C ASP A 162 -11.38 -11.32 0.33
N TYR A 163 -10.52 -11.33 -0.68
CA TYR A 163 -10.95 -11.59 -2.06
C TYR A 163 -11.41 -13.02 -2.27
N LEU A 164 -10.89 -13.97 -1.50
CA LEU A 164 -11.29 -15.38 -1.60
C LEU A 164 -12.77 -15.58 -1.24
N ASP A 165 -13.32 -14.70 -0.40
CA ASP A 165 -14.73 -14.72 0.00
C ASP A 165 -15.61 -13.78 -0.86
N LEU A 166 -15.00 -12.89 -1.65
CA LEU A 166 -15.74 -11.88 -2.40
C LEU A 166 -15.97 -12.22 -3.86
N VAL A 167 -15.01 -12.90 -4.51
CA VAL A 167 -15.09 -13.16 -5.94
C VAL A 167 -15.83 -14.46 -6.24
N GLU A 168 -16.38 -14.56 -7.46
CA GLU A 168 -17.06 -15.77 -7.91
C GLU A 168 -16.06 -16.87 -8.32
N ASP A 169 -14.98 -16.51 -9.02
CA ASP A 169 -13.91 -17.42 -9.41
C ASP A 169 -12.82 -17.50 -8.34
N VAL A 170 -13.09 -18.31 -7.32
CA VAL A 170 -12.19 -18.47 -6.15
C VAL A 170 -10.85 -19.09 -6.58
N ASP A 171 -10.82 -20.00 -7.54
CA ASP A 171 -9.57 -20.63 -7.98
C ASP A 171 -8.66 -19.64 -8.69
N ARG A 172 -9.23 -18.74 -9.48
CA ARG A 172 -8.50 -17.62 -10.07
C ARG A 172 -7.96 -16.67 -9.00
N ALA A 173 -8.77 -16.36 -7.99
CA ALA A 173 -8.35 -15.53 -6.87
C ALA A 173 -7.19 -16.17 -6.08
N LYS A 174 -7.25 -17.47 -5.80
CA LYS A 174 -6.17 -18.22 -5.15
C LYS A 174 -4.86 -18.18 -5.96
N ARG A 175 -4.94 -18.31 -7.28
CA ARG A 175 -3.77 -18.19 -8.15
C ARG A 175 -3.14 -16.80 -8.07
N VAL A 176 -3.95 -15.75 -8.06
CA VAL A 176 -3.46 -14.38 -7.86
C VAL A 176 -2.88 -14.22 -6.46
N ALA A 177 -3.61 -14.64 -5.41
CA ALA A 177 -3.19 -14.55 -4.01
C ALA A 177 -1.82 -15.21 -3.75
N ALA A 178 -1.55 -16.37 -4.38
CA ALA A 178 -0.27 -17.07 -4.28
C ALA A 178 0.90 -16.32 -4.95
N ASN A 179 0.63 -15.30 -5.75
CA ASN A 179 1.63 -14.51 -6.46
C ASN A 179 1.63 -13.03 -6.01
N VAL A 180 0.95 -12.70 -4.90
CA VAL A 180 0.93 -11.37 -4.30
C VAL A 180 1.79 -11.36 -3.05
N TYR A 181 2.75 -10.44 -3.00
CA TYR A 181 3.74 -10.33 -1.94
C TYR A 181 3.80 -8.92 -1.36
N LEU A 182 4.03 -8.80 -0.06
CA LEU A 182 4.58 -7.59 0.51
C LEU A 182 6.02 -7.40 0.02
N LEU A 183 6.49 -6.17 -0.08
CA LEU A 183 7.84 -5.88 -0.56
C LEU A 183 8.92 -6.59 0.25
N ASP A 184 8.78 -6.65 1.56
CA ASP A 184 9.71 -7.32 2.47
C ASP A 184 9.69 -8.85 2.29
N GLU A 185 8.51 -9.46 2.14
CA GLU A 185 8.39 -10.89 1.82
C GLU A 185 9.10 -11.22 0.51
N PHE A 186 8.84 -10.42 -0.53
CA PHE A 186 9.44 -10.63 -1.84
C PHE A 186 10.96 -10.51 -1.83
N LEU A 187 11.49 -9.48 -1.16
CA LEU A 187 12.93 -9.25 -1.09
C LEU A 187 13.65 -10.28 -0.22
N VAL A 188 13.02 -10.77 0.86
CA VAL A 188 13.59 -11.84 1.67
C VAL A 188 13.63 -13.16 0.88
N HIS A 189 12.56 -13.49 0.16
CA HIS A 189 12.54 -14.65 -0.72
C HIS A 189 13.64 -14.57 -1.80
N HIS A 190 13.82 -13.38 -2.41
CA HIS A 190 14.92 -13.12 -3.33
C HIS A 190 16.31 -13.40 -2.73
N LEU A 191 16.55 -12.98 -1.49
CA LEU A 191 17.81 -13.23 -0.80
C LEU A 191 18.01 -14.73 -0.51
N ASP A 192 16.94 -15.44 -0.13
CA ASP A 192 16.98 -16.88 0.16
C ASP A 192 17.27 -17.74 -1.08
N GLU A 193 16.85 -17.29 -2.26
CA GLU A 193 17.17 -17.90 -3.54
C GLU A 193 18.59 -17.58 -4.06
N GLY A 194 19.44 -17.00 -3.24
CA GLY A 194 20.79 -16.62 -3.61
C GLY A 194 20.88 -15.43 -4.54
N GLY A 195 19.90 -14.54 -4.48
CA GLY A 195 19.93 -13.26 -5.18
C GLY A 195 21.13 -12.41 -4.75
N PRO A 196 21.67 -11.55 -5.64
CA PRO A 196 22.71 -10.62 -5.25
C PRO A 196 22.23 -9.78 -4.08
N GLY A 197 23.05 -9.67 -3.05
CA GLY A 197 22.74 -8.82 -1.90
C GLY A 197 22.54 -7.38 -2.35
N ILE A 198 21.54 -6.72 -1.79
CA ILE A 198 21.37 -5.29 -1.98
C ILE A 198 22.49 -4.61 -1.20
N GLU A 199 23.28 -3.78 -1.87
CA GLU A 199 24.28 -2.97 -1.19
C GLU A 199 23.59 -1.82 -0.46
N PHE A 200 23.56 -1.90 0.86
CA PHE A 200 23.07 -0.84 1.72
C PHE A 200 24.20 0.08 2.17
N THR A 201 23.88 1.36 2.32
CA THR A 201 24.82 2.31 2.94
C THR A 201 25.08 1.93 4.38
N LYS A 202 26.37 1.96 4.79
CA LYS A 202 26.77 1.73 6.18
C LYS A 202 26.42 2.94 7.03
N LEU A 203 25.34 2.85 7.79
CA LEU A 203 24.89 3.92 8.66
C LEU A 203 24.36 3.33 9.96
N ALA A 204 24.92 3.75 11.09
CA ALA A 204 24.40 3.34 12.39
C ALA A 204 23.04 3.98 12.64
N LYS A 205 21.99 3.16 12.82
CA LYS A 205 20.63 3.62 13.13
C LYS A 205 19.96 2.69 14.13
N ARG A 206 19.23 3.30 15.05
CA ARG A 206 18.26 2.60 15.90
C ARG A 206 16.89 2.72 15.24
N VAL A 207 16.29 1.59 14.93
CA VAL A 207 14.99 1.48 14.25
C VAL A 207 14.00 0.83 15.20
N LEU A 208 12.92 1.53 15.49
CA LEU A 208 11.77 0.97 16.20
C LEU A 208 10.69 0.64 15.17
N PHE A 209 10.37 -0.63 15.02
CA PHE A 209 9.41 -1.11 14.06
C PHE A 209 8.06 -1.40 14.75
N HIS A 210 7.02 -0.74 14.30
CA HIS A 210 5.64 -1.04 14.68
C HIS A 210 4.94 -1.79 13.54
N GLY A 211 4.84 -3.11 13.65
CA GLY A 211 4.22 -3.95 12.63
C GLY A 211 2.75 -3.60 12.39
N HIS A 212 2.35 -3.56 11.12
CA HIS A 212 0.96 -3.32 10.73
C HIS A 212 0.05 -4.47 11.21
N CYS A 213 -1.15 -4.17 11.69
CA CYS A 213 -2.05 -5.18 12.29
C CYS A 213 -2.44 -6.30 11.32
N HIS A 214 -2.76 -6.00 10.04
CA HIS A 214 -3.02 -7.03 9.03
C HIS A 214 -1.78 -7.87 8.75
N GLN A 215 -0.60 -7.23 8.68
CA GLN A 215 0.64 -7.95 8.49
C GLN A 215 0.88 -8.93 9.65
N LYS A 216 0.77 -8.47 10.90
CA LYS A 216 0.90 -9.33 12.09
C LYS A 216 -0.04 -10.53 12.06
N ALA A 217 -1.30 -10.32 11.62
CA ALA A 217 -2.32 -11.34 11.63
C ALA A 217 -2.16 -12.38 10.51
N LEU A 218 -1.76 -11.97 9.30
CA LEU A 218 -1.84 -12.79 8.09
C LEU A 218 -0.48 -13.20 7.52
N ALA A 219 0.58 -12.43 7.77
CA ALA A 219 1.91 -12.67 7.21
C ALA A 219 3.02 -12.77 8.26
N GLY A 220 2.82 -12.20 9.44
CA GLY A 220 3.87 -12.01 10.43
C GLY A 220 4.80 -10.85 10.09
N THR A 221 5.73 -10.55 11.01
CA THR A 221 6.66 -9.42 10.91
C THR A 221 8.11 -9.85 10.66
N HIS A 222 8.37 -11.14 10.63
CA HIS A 222 9.73 -11.71 10.56
C HIS A 222 10.48 -11.29 9.30
N THR A 223 9.82 -11.20 8.15
CA THR A 223 10.41 -10.76 6.88
C THR A 223 10.84 -9.30 6.95
N THR A 224 9.99 -8.43 7.49
CA THR A 224 10.32 -7.02 7.69
C THR A 224 11.51 -6.88 8.64
N MET A 225 11.50 -7.58 9.79
CA MET A 225 12.59 -7.55 10.75
C MET A 225 13.90 -8.01 10.11
N ARG A 226 13.87 -9.12 9.37
CA ARG A 226 15.03 -9.66 8.67
C ARG A 226 15.57 -8.68 7.62
N LEU A 227 14.71 -8.04 6.83
CA LEU A 227 15.11 -7.07 5.83
C LEU A 227 15.71 -5.80 6.46
N LEU A 228 15.11 -5.30 7.54
CA LEU A 228 15.60 -4.12 8.25
C LEU A 228 16.96 -4.37 8.95
N GLN A 229 17.30 -5.61 9.24
CA GLN A 229 18.59 -6.01 9.83
C GLN A 229 19.72 -6.19 8.78
N GLN A 230 19.40 -6.11 7.47
CA GLN A 230 20.43 -6.24 6.42
C GLN A 230 21.44 -5.08 6.41
N PRO A 231 21.06 -3.79 6.58
CA PRO A 231 22.04 -2.71 6.59
C PRO A 231 22.98 -2.82 7.79
N ALA A 232 24.29 -2.83 7.53
CA ALA A 232 25.28 -2.90 8.59
C ALA A 232 25.18 -1.68 9.54
N GLY A 233 25.04 -1.94 10.85
CA GLY A 233 24.92 -0.91 11.87
C GLY A 233 23.47 -0.51 12.23
N TYR A 234 22.45 -1.18 11.67
CA TYR A 234 21.07 -1.01 12.12
C TYR A 234 20.79 -1.90 13.35
N GLU A 235 20.31 -1.27 14.40
CA GLU A 235 19.76 -1.93 15.60
C GLU A 235 18.23 -1.87 15.50
N VAL A 236 17.59 -2.98 15.17
CA VAL A 236 16.15 -3.04 14.93
C VAL A 236 15.44 -3.71 16.09
N THR A 237 14.44 -3.03 16.63
CA THR A 237 13.57 -3.55 17.69
C THR A 237 12.13 -3.47 17.26
N GLU A 238 11.40 -4.59 17.32
CA GLU A 238 9.95 -4.56 17.14
C GLU A 238 9.25 -4.10 18.42
N ILE A 239 8.32 -3.17 18.27
CA ILE A 239 7.50 -2.69 19.38
C ILE A 239 6.44 -3.74 19.70
N ALA A 240 6.43 -4.24 20.94
CA ALA A 240 5.40 -5.16 21.44
C ALA A 240 4.08 -4.42 21.63
N SER A 241 3.37 -4.15 20.55
CA SER A 241 2.09 -3.44 20.55
C SER A 241 1.04 -4.18 19.72
N GLY A 242 -0.23 -3.91 20.02
CA GLY A 242 -1.36 -4.36 19.21
C GLY A 242 -1.61 -3.47 17.99
N CYS A 243 -2.83 -2.99 17.85
CA CYS A 243 -3.24 -2.05 16.81
C CYS A 243 -2.80 -0.62 17.15
N CYS A 244 -2.56 0.20 16.11
CA CYS A 244 -2.31 1.65 16.25
C CYS A 244 -3.57 2.46 16.62
N GLY A 245 -4.74 1.81 16.79
CA GLY A 245 -6.02 2.45 17.09
C GLY A 245 -6.73 3.06 15.89
N MET A 246 -6.07 3.16 14.72
CA MET A 246 -6.70 3.78 13.55
C MET A 246 -7.74 2.88 12.86
N ALA A 247 -7.52 1.55 12.83
CA ALA A 247 -8.41 0.54 12.23
C ALA A 247 -9.06 1.04 10.91
N GLY A 248 -8.23 1.41 9.94
CA GLY A 248 -8.66 2.11 8.72
C GLY A 248 -9.11 3.54 9.03
N SER A 249 -10.41 3.78 9.11
CA SER A 249 -10.97 5.12 9.39
C SER A 249 -11.56 5.28 10.79
N PHE A 250 -11.53 4.23 11.62
CA PHE A 250 -12.12 4.24 12.96
C PHE A 250 -11.54 5.36 13.84
N GLY A 251 -10.23 5.49 13.89
CA GLY A 251 -9.55 6.51 14.68
C GLY A 251 -9.73 7.95 14.17
N TYR A 252 -10.39 8.17 13.01
CA TYR A 252 -10.80 9.50 12.57
C TYR A 252 -12.17 9.91 13.09
N GLU A 253 -12.92 8.97 13.63
CA GLU A 253 -14.29 9.20 14.07
C GLU A 253 -14.29 9.91 15.42
N GLN A 254 -15.14 10.96 15.56
CA GLN A 254 -15.16 11.81 16.75
C GLN A 254 -15.40 11.01 18.05
N GLU A 255 -16.25 9.99 17.97
CA GLU A 255 -16.58 9.12 19.10
C GLU A 255 -15.48 8.14 19.51
N HIS A 256 -14.37 8.07 18.74
CA HIS A 256 -13.27 7.11 18.95
C HIS A 256 -11.89 7.81 19.07
N TYR A 257 -11.89 9.10 19.39
CA TYR A 257 -10.64 9.83 19.45
C TYR A 257 -9.83 9.54 20.71
N ASP A 258 -10.50 9.39 21.85
CA ASP A 258 -9.89 9.21 23.18
C ASP A 258 -9.51 7.76 23.45
#